data_9fac0b35d17fafc8f7074deb7ae6c54c
#
_entry.id   9fac0b35d17fafc8f7074deb7ae6c54c
#
_cell.length_a   1.000
_cell.length_b   1.000
_cell.length_c   1.000
_cell.angle_alpha   90.00
_cell.angle_beta   90.00
_cell.angle_gamma   90.00
#
_symmetry.space_group_name_H-M   'P 1'
#
loop_
_entity.id
_entity.type
_entity.pdbx_description
1 polymer ?
#
loop_
_entity_poly.entity_id
_entity_poly.type
_entity_poly.pdbx_seq_one_letter_code
_entity_poly.pdbx_strand_id
1 'polypeptide(L)'
;MSEGSVRIELATGTVVQTENAGFVEVKEEQKYEPPKVIGSFGWAIERLKAGERLTRRGWNGKRQYIELASCISYRNPRGQVINVNHDAIGSNAIAFVGTSGTQIGWLASQSDMLAEDWELFV
;
A
#
# COMPACT_ATOMS: atom_id res chain seq x y z
N MET A 1 -33.25 11.36 14.28
CA MET A 1 -32.41 11.01 15.26
C MET A 1 -33.00 11.24 16.58
N SER A 2 -32.37 10.87 17.50
CA SER A 2 -32.97 10.92 18.74
C SER A 2 -32.63 12.21 19.41
N GLU A 3 -33.51 12.66 20.15
CA GLU A 3 -33.27 13.73 20.96
C GLU A 3 -32.59 13.27 22.12
N GLY A 4 -32.05 14.10 22.88
CA GLY A 4 -31.21 13.74 23.94
C GLY A 4 -29.92 13.13 23.50
N SER A 5 -29.63 13.25 22.22
CA SER A 5 -28.44 12.65 21.68
C SER A 5 -27.25 13.52 21.89
N VAL A 6 -26.15 12.87 22.02
CA VAL A 6 -24.87 13.54 22.08
C VAL A 6 -24.06 13.05 20.90
N ARG A 7 -23.46 13.95 20.19
CA ARG A 7 -22.66 13.57 19.05
C ARG A 7 -21.21 13.58 19.44
N ILE A 8 -20.56 12.52 19.12
CA ILE A 8 -19.14 12.37 19.36
C ILE A 8 -18.49 12.12 18.02
N GLU A 9 -17.62 13.01 17.67
CA GLU A 9 -16.97 12.90 16.38
C GLU A 9 -15.64 12.24 16.55
N LEU A 10 -15.42 11.16 15.83
CA LEU A 10 -14.20 10.41 15.91
C LEU A 10 -13.19 10.94 14.91
N ALA A 11 -11.95 10.52 15.09
CA ALA A 11 -10.88 11.00 14.23
C ALA A 11 -11.08 10.60 12.78
N THR A 12 -11.86 9.56 12.55
CA THR A 12 -12.12 9.10 11.21
C THR A 12 -13.26 9.83 10.54
N GLY A 13 -13.85 10.79 11.22
CA GLY A 13 -15.01 11.45 10.67
C GLY A 13 -16.30 10.79 11.03
N THR A 14 -16.25 9.73 11.80
CA THR A 14 -17.44 9.04 12.24
C THR A 14 -18.06 9.80 13.40
N VAL A 15 -19.35 9.95 13.35
CA VAL A 15 -20.05 10.65 14.40
C VAL A 15 -20.90 9.68 15.16
N VAL A 16 -20.73 9.66 16.46
CA VAL A 16 -21.48 8.78 17.33
C VAL A 16 -22.47 9.61 18.11
N GLN A 17 -23.69 9.20 18.13
CA GLN A 17 -24.73 9.90 18.85
C GLN A 17 -25.22 9.05 19.98
N THR A 18 -25.50 9.70 21.09
CA THR A 18 -26.11 9.01 22.21
C THR A 18 -27.51 9.56 22.40
N GLU A 19 -28.34 8.78 23.03
CA GLU A 19 -29.68 9.18 23.25
C GLU A 19 -30.02 8.87 24.65
N ASN A 20 -30.29 9.86 25.42
CA ASN A 20 -30.68 9.69 26.79
C ASN A 20 -29.82 8.76 27.52
N ALA A 21 -29.97 7.51 27.32
CA ALA A 21 -29.32 6.54 28.15
C ALA A 21 -28.21 5.85 27.43
N GLY A 22 -27.85 6.26 26.25
CA GLY A 22 -26.78 5.54 25.63
C GLY A 22 -26.61 5.91 24.18
N PHE A 23 -25.63 5.27 23.61
CA PHE A 23 -25.37 5.50 22.22
C PHE A 23 -26.44 4.91 21.41
N VAL A 24 -26.86 5.63 20.43
CA VAL A 24 -27.91 5.21 19.58
C VAL A 24 -27.41 4.86 18.24
N GLU A 25 -26.53 5.62 17.72
CA GLU A 25 -26.15 5.36 16.35
C GLU A 25 -24.83 6.02 16.06
N VAL A 26 -24.20 5.49 15.09
CA VAL A 26 -23.02 6.09 14.53
C VAL A 26 -23.41 6.61 13.21
N LYS A 27 -23.29 7.88 13.04
CA LYS A 27 -23.61 8.46 11.80
C LYS A 27 -22.33 8.87 11.16
N GLU A 28 -21.97 8.21 10.16
CA GLU A 28 -20.76 8.50 9.50
C GLU A 28 -21.03 9.59 8.49
N GLU A 29 -20.35 10.67 8.61
CA GLU A 29 -20.50 11.74 7.71
C GLU A 29 -19.49 11.68 6.66
N GLN A 30 -18.24 11.59 7.03
CA GLN A 30 -17.20 11.52 6.04
C GLN A 30 -16.03 10.85 6.68
N LYS A 31 -15.34 10.07 5.91
CA LYS A 31 -14.17 9.40 6.39
C LYS A 31 -13.02 10.37 6.46
N TYR A 32 -12.22 10.23 7.49
CA TYR A 32 -11.00 10.98 7.58
C TYR A 32 -9.97 10.32 6.68
N GLU A 33 -9.44 11.07 5.76
CA GLU A 33 -8.38 10.57 4.90
C GLU A 33 -7.23 11.54 4.97
N PRO A 34 -6.13 11.14 5.59
CA PRO A 34 -4.99 12.05 5.68
C PRO A 34 -4.45 12.32 4.28
N PRO A 35 -3.91 13.48 4.07
CA PRO A 35 -3.34 13.80 2.77
C PRO A 35 -2.22 12.85 2.46
N LYS A 36 -2.10 12.49 1.19
CA LYS A 36 -1.02 11.63 0.74
C LYS A 36 0.17 12.51 0.45
N VAL A 37 1.19 12.33 1.25
CA VAL A 37 2.37 13.18 1.17
C VAL A 37 3.33 12.57 0.14
N ILE A 38 3.70 13.36 -0.85
CA ILE A 38 4.68 12.93 -1.83
C ILE A 38 5.95 12.57 -1.12
N GLY A 39 6.48 11.39 -1.44
CA GLY A 39 7.68 10.90 -0.78
C GLY A 39 7.41 9.92 0.32
N SER A 40 6.18 9.85 0.82
CA SER A 40 5.85 8.91 1.87
C SER A 40 5.64 7.52 1.31
N PHE A 41 5.67 6.52 2.18
CA PHE A 41 5.43 5.15 1.74
C PHE A 41 4.01 4.97 1.23
N GLY A 42 3.04 5.63 1.87
CA GLY A 42 1.68 5.57 1.40
C GLY A 42 1.52 6.10 -0.01
N TRP A 43 2.18 7.21 -0.29
CA TRP A 43 2.19 7.75 -1.65
C TRP A 43 2.85 6.76 -2.60
N ALA A 44 3.97 6.15 -2.19
CA ALA A 44 4.68 5.20 -3.04
C ALA A 44 3.80 4.00 -3.38
N ILE A 45 3.05 3.50 -2.41
CA ILE A 45 2.17 2.36 -2.64
C ILE A 45 1.10 2.73 -3.67
N GLU A 46 0.54 3.92 -3.58
CA GLU A 46 -0.47 4.33 -4.55
C GLU A 46 0.12 4.43 -5.96
N ARG A 47 1.36 4.92 -6.05
CA ARG A 47 2.01 5.00 -7.35
C ARG A 47 2.34 3.61 -7.89
N LEU A 48 2.72 2.68 -6.99
CA LEU A 48 2.92 1.29 -7.41
C LEU A 48 1.64 0.71 -8.00
N LYS A 49 0.52 0.95 -7.35
CA LYS A 49 -0.75 0.44 -7.85
C LYS A 49 -1.10 1.04 -9.20
N ALA A 50 -0.60 2.22 -9.48
CA ALA A 50 -0.81 2.86 -10.76
C ALA A 50 0.16 2.35 -11.83
N GLY A 51 1.05 1.43 -11.47
CA GLY A 51 1.95 0.82 -12.44
C GLY A 51 3.29 1.51 -12.56
N GLU A 52 3.65 2.35 -11.62
CA GLU A 52 4.91 3.08 -11.71
C GLU A 52 5.98 2.42 -10.88
N ARG A 53 7.23 2.79 -11.16
CA ARG A 53 8.37 2.25 -10.46
C ARG A 53 8.81 3.25 -9.42
N LEU A 54 9.16 2.76 -8.23
CA LEU A 54 9.49 3.61 -7.10
C LEU A 54 10.86 3.25 -6.57
N THR A 55 11.54 4.24 -6.07
CA THR A 55 12.83 4.02 -5.43
C THR A 55 12.95 4.97 -4.26
N ARG A 56 13.95 4.75 -3.43
CA ARG A 56 14.24 5.63 -2.31
C ARG A 56 15.60 6.28 -2.54
N ARG A 57 15.68 7.57 -2.30
CA ARG A 57 16.94 8.25 -2.40
C ARG A 57 17.95 7.70 -1.43
N GLY A 58 17.49 7.24 -0.27
CA GLY A 58 18.36 6.73 0.76
C GLY A 58 18.87 5.31 0.55
N TRP A 59 18.42 4.63 -0.50
CA TRP A 59 18.93 3.29 -0.76
C TRP A 59 20.38 3.36 -1.23
N ASN A 60 21.15 2.38 -0.75
CA ASN A 60 22.56 2.33 -1.11
C ASN A 60 22.81 1.93 -2.54
N GLY A 61 21.98 1.07 -3.08
CA GLY A 61 22.16 0.58 -4.43
C GLY A 61 21.61 1.57 -5.43
N LYS A 62 22.35 1.79 -6.50
CA LYS A 62 21.88 2.64 -7.57
C LYS A 62 21.06 1.84 -8.54
N ARG A 63 20.11 2.50 -9.16
CA ARG A 63 19.26 1.89 -10.17
C ARG A 63 18.46 0.71 -9.61
N GLN A 64 18.10 0.80 -8.34
CA GLN A 64 17.22 -0.17 -7.73
C GLN A 64 15.83 0.43 -7.61
N TYR A 65 14.82 -0.40 -7.83
CA TYR A 65 13.46 0.10 -7.75
C TYR A 65 12.53 -1.05 -7.44
N ILE A 66 11.31 -0.70 -7.06
CA ILE A 66 10.24 -1.67 -6.89
C ILE A 66 9.17 -1.38 -7.92
N GLU A 67 8.47 -2.41 -8.31
CA GLU A 67 7.35 -2.28 -9.24
C GLU A 67 6.38 -3.40 -8.99
N LEU A 68 5.19 -3.27 -9.54
CA LEU A 68 4.15 -4.26 -9.35
C LEU A 68 4.34 -5.38 -10.35
N ALA A 69 4.15 -6.60 -9.88
CA ALA A 69 4.20 -7.78 -10.74
C ALA A 69 2.85 -8.45 -10.70
N SER A 70 2.28 -8.69 -11.86
CA SER A 70 0.97 -9.33 -11.96
C SER A 70 1.02 -10.69 -12.63
N CYS A 71 2.12 -11.01 -13.29
CA CYS A 71 2.30 -12.28 -13.98
C CYS A 71 3.70 -12.76 -13.67
N ILE A 72 3.80 -13.88 -13.01
CA ILE A 72 5.09 -14.39 -12.57
C ILE A 72 5.27 -15.80 -13.09
N SER A 73 6.41 -16.04 -13.74
CA SER A 73 6.78 -17.40 -14.08
C SER A 73 8.15 -17.66 -13.47
N TYR A 74 8.37 -18.92 -13.13
CA TYR A 74 9.64 -19.28 -12.52
C TYR A 74 9.90 -20.75 -12.77
N ARG A 75 11.17 -21.15 -12.61
CA ARG A 75 11.56 -22.55 -12.72
C ARG A 75 11.70 -23.11 -11.31
N ASN A 76 11.01 -24.21 -11.05
CA ASN A 76 11.08 -24.80 -9.73
C ASN A 76 12.28 -25.75 -9.65
N PRO A 77 12.56 -26.29 -8.48
CA PRO A 77 13.71 -27.19 -8.32
C PRO A 77 13.64 -28.46 -9.15
N ARG A 78 12.46 -28.85 -9.61
CA ARG A 78 12.30 -30.02 -10.47
C ARG A 78 12.51 -29.69 -11.93
N GLY A 79 12.86 -28.43 -12.23
CA GLY A 79 13.10 -28.02 -13.59
C GLY A 79 11.87 -27.65 -14.37
N GLN A 80 10.71 -27.63 -13.72
CA GLN A 80 9.47 -27.25 -14.39
C GLN A 80 9.34 -25.74 -14.40
N VAL A 81 8.82 -25.20 -15.49
CA VAL A 81 8.53 -23.77 -15.58
C VAL A 81 7.08 -23.59 -15.19
N ILE A 82 6.86 -22.87 -14.10
CA ILE A 82 5.53 -22.62 -13.58
C ILE A 82 5.01 -21.34 -14.19
N ASN A 83 3.74 -21.38 -14.57
CA ASN A 83 3.07 -20.25 -15.19
C ASN A 83 3.73 -19.83 -16.50
N VAL A 84 4.01 -20.85 -17.31
CA VAL A 84 4.76 -20.65 -18.56
C VAL A 84 3.99 -19.76 -19.53
N ASN A 85 2.67 -19.70 -19.41
CA ASN A 85 1.86 -18.86 -20.29
C ASN A 85 1.74 -17.44 -19.78
N HIS A 86 2.37 -17.13 -18.66
CA HIS A 86 2.35 -15.80 -18.08
C HIS A 86 0.94 -15.33 -17.72
N ASP A 87 0.15 -16.27 -17.20
CA ASP A 87 -1.18 -15.90 -16.75
C ASP A 87 -1.09 -15.06 -15.49
N ALA A 88 -2.14 -14.29 -15.24
CA ALA A 88 -2.17 -13.45 -14.06
C ALA A 88 -2.12 -14.29 -12.79
N ILE A 89 -1.40 -13.84 -11.80
CA ILE A 89 -1.36 -14.50 -10.50
C ILE A 89 -2.56 -14.07 -9.68
N GLY A 90 -2.82 -14.81 -8.61
CA GLY A 90 -4.02 -14.57 -7.82
C GLY A 90 -4.08 -13.20 -7.18
N SER A 91 -2.93 -12.63 -6.84
CA SER A 91 -2.86 -11.25 -6.37
C SER A 91 -1.52 -10.69 -6.80
N ASN A 92 -1.48 -9.38 -6.93
CA ASN A 92 -0.26 -8.73 -7.35
C ASN A 92 0.81 -8.86 -6.28
N ALA A 93 2.05 -8.81 -6.72
CA ALA A 93 3.20 -8.85 -5.83
C ALA A 93 4.08 -7.66 -6.12
N ILE A 94 4.90 -7.29 -5.15
CA ILE A 94 5.86 -6.24 -5.35
C ILE A 94 7.19 -6.90 -5.70
N ALA A 95 7.77 -6.48 -6.79
CA ALA A 95 9.06 -6.97 -7.22
C ALA A 95 10.13 -5.94 -6.91
N PHE A 96 11.26 -6.39 -6.41
CA PHE A 96 12.41 -5.53 -6.19
C PHE A 96 13.42 -5.83 -7.28
N VAL A 97 13.76 -4.83 -8.05
CA VAL A 97 14.68 -4.98 -9.16
C VAL A 97 15.99 -4.31 -8.76
N GLY A 98 17.00 -5.11 -8.58
CA GLY A 98 18.31 -4.61 -8.22
C GLY A 98 19.29 -4.86 -9.35
N THR A 99 20.52 -4.48 -9.12
CA THR A 99 21.56 -4.64 -10.14
C THR A 99 21.92 -6.10 -10.37
N SER A 100 21.62 -6.97 -9.39
CA SER A 100 21.96 -8.38 -9.52
C SER A 100 20.75 -9.23 -9.90
N GLY A 101 19.58 -8.64 -10.12
CA GLY A 101 18.43 -9.39 -10.53
C GLY A 101 17.16 -8.91 -9.87
N THR A 102 16.10 -9.67 -10.09
CA THR A 102 14.77 -9.32 -9.61
C THR A 102 14.36 -10.29 -8.52
N GLN A 103 13.84 -9.75 -7.44
CA GLN A 103 13.31 -10.54 -6.34
C GLN A 103 11.81 -10.29 -6.28
N ILE A 104 11.04 -11.36 -6.39
CA ILE A 104 9.59 -11.26 -6.33
C ILE A 104 9.15 -11.42 -4.89
N GLY A 105 8.19 -10.60 -4.48
CA GLY A 105 7.69 -10.69 -3.12
C GLY A 105 8.50 -9.88 -2.15
N TRP A 106 8.89 -8.68 -2.55
CA TRP A 106 9.69 -7.80 -1.70
C TRP A 106 8.89 -7.38 -0.47
N LEU A 107 9.56 -7.39 0.67
CA LEU A 107 8.97 -7.01 1.93
C LEU A 107 9.60 -5.73 2.41
N ALA A 108 8.79 -4.72 2.67
CA ALA A 108 9.31 -3.44 3.11
C ALA A 108 9.78 -3.53 4.55
N SER A 109 10.95 -2.98 4.82
CA SER A 109 11.43 -2.87 6.18
C SER A 109 10.72 -1.70 6.87
N GLN A 110 10.90 -1.61 8.19
CA GLN A 110 10.35 -0.47 8.90
C GLN A 110 10.96 0.83 8.39
N SER A 111 12.24 0.81 8.07
CA SER A 111 12.88 1.99 7.50
C SER A 111 12.23 2.39 6.20
N ASP A 112 11.87 1.42 5.38
CA ASP A 112 11.21 1.73 4.11
C ASP A 112 9.81 2.29 4.34
N MET A 113 9.08 1.70 5.29
CA MET A 113 7.71 2.13 5.54
C MET A 113 7.62 3.51 6.16
N LEU A 114 8.64 3.89 6.92
CA LEU A 114 8.63 5.18 7.59
C LEU A 114 9.43 6.24 6.84
N ALA A 115 10.00 5.88 5.70
CA ALA A 115 10.79 6.80 4.92
C ALA A 115 9.92 7.84 4.24
N GLU A 116 10.52 8.99 3.99
CA GLU A 116 9.85 10.07 3.29
C GLU A 116 10.63 10.50 2.07
N ASP A 117 11.52 9.65 1.60
CA ASP A 117 12.36 9.95 0.45
C ASP A 117 12.01 9.08 -0.76
N TRP A 118 10.80 8.56 -0.80
CA TRP A 118 10.34 7.79 -1.94
C TRP A 118 10.17 8.70 -3.15
N GLU A 119 10.56 8.20 -4.31
CA GLU A 119 10.45 8.98 -5.52
C GLU A 119 10.25 8.04 -6.71
N LEU A 120 9.75 8.60 -7.78
CA LEU A 120 9.57 7.82 -8.99
C LEU A 120 10.93 7.47 -9.58
N PHE A 121 11.04 6.26 -10.04
CA PHE A 121 12.25 5.80 -10.70
C PHE A 121 12.08 6.00 -12.20
N VAL A 122 12.92 6.80 -12.77
CA VAL A 122 12.82 7.12 -14.20
C VAL A 122 14.06 6.70 -14.95
#